data_3e8862736cc0b09ccb1dfdc1961d3dcf
#
_entry.id   3e8862736cc0b09ccb1dfdc1961d3dcf
#
_cell.length_a   1.000
_cell.length_b   1.000
_cell.length_c   1.000
_cell.angle_alpha   90.00
_cell.angle_beta   90.00
_cell.angle_gamma   90.00
#
_symmetry.space_group_name_H-M   'P 1'
#
loop_
_entity.id
_entity.type
_entity.pdbx_description
1 polymer ?
#
loop_
_entity_poly.entity_id
_entity_poly.type
_entity_poly.pdbx_seq_one_letter_code
_entity_poly.pdbx_strand_id
1 'polypeptide(L)'
;MPARADLLRSIASLRGLSACALVASLCLALSAPANAQIRASERAVVSQTADGTVFRIDYSRPRARGRADVFGKVVHPNEVWTPGANWATTLEVNRDVMLDGHAVPKGKYSVWFVVGPGDWTLILDPRFERYHMEPPDSTAQQLRWSVTPRVSSFREILTWSFPEVRPDGTQLLFEWANRRVVIDATVRPSHPLPIARADAEPFIGTYEWKWADDTAAKAATMELYYENGMLRQRHAPLPDWYPLVEGQPMVRILNSWFITAIVRDGKVWEMVSDMVYEFNVVDGKAIGFEIRDDRDNLLGSGKRVTR
;
A
#
# COMPACT_ATOMS: atom_id res chain seq x y z
N MET A 1 74.57 8.99 37.34
CA MET A 1 73.37 8.18 37.66
C MET A 1 72.26 8.44 36.64
N PRO A 2 72.33 7.93 35.40
CA PRO A 2 71.20 7.97 34.44
C PRO A 2 70.45 6.67 34.26
N ALA A 3 70.97 5.51 34.71
CA ALA A 3 70.44 4.19 34.37
C ALA A 3 69.12 3.80 35.06
N ARG A 4 68.63 4.53 36.06
CA ARG A 4 67.38 4.22 36.81
C ARG A 4 66.13 4.81 36.15
N ALA A 5 66.24 5.86 35.37
CA ALA A 5 65.09 6.52 34.74
C ALA A 5 64.55 5.75 33.50
N ASP A 6 65.43 5.10 32.76
CA ASP A 6 65.06 4.34 31.52
C ASP A 6 64.38 3.02 31.84
N LEU A 7 64.73 2.36 32.97
CA LEU A 7 64.08 1.11 33.37
C LEU A 7 62.61 1.35 33.82
N LEU A 8 62.30 2.45 34.46
CA LEU A 8 60.95 2.77 34.85
C LEU A 8 60.04 3.18 33.69
N ARG A 9 60.58 3.79 32.65
CA ARG A 9 59.87 4.10 31.41
C ARG A 9 59.54 2.81 30.62
N SER A 10 60.46 1.87 30.58
CA SER A 10 60.26 0.58 29.87
C SER A 10 59.19 -0.28 30.56
N ILE A 11 59.11 -0.30 31.87
CA ILE A 11 58.10 -1.05 32.63
C ILE A 11 56.69 -0.40 32.51
N ALA A 12 56.61 0.94 32.43
CA ALA A 12 55.35 1.64 32.26
C ALA A 12 54.75 1.39 30.87
N SER A 13 55.56 1.32 29.81
CA SER A 13 55.13 1.01 28.44
C SER A 13 54.63 -0.43 28.25
N LEU A 14 55.27 -1.39 28.89
CA LEU A 14 54.85 -2.80 28.89
C LEU A 14 53.50 -3.02 29.63
N ARG A 15 53.27 -2.31 30.73
CA ARG A 15 51.99 -2.37 31.46
C ARG A 15 50.84 -1.74 30.66
N GLY A 16 51.09 -0.68 29.93
CA GLY A 16 50.11 -0.04 29.04
C GLY A 16 49.68 -0.94 27.87
N LEU A 17 50.63 -1.59 27.20
CA LEU A 17 50.38 -2.54 26.13
C LEU A 17 49.60 -3.79 26.58
N SER A 18 49.88 -4.29 27.78
CA SER A 18 49.16 -5.45 28.36
C SER A 18 47.72 -5.09 28.74
N ALA A 19 47.48 -3.90 29.23
CA ALA A 19 46.13 -3.41 29.59
C ALA A 19 45.26 -3.18 28.30
N CYS A 20 45.83 -2.59 27.27
CA CYS A 20 45.14 -2.44 25.96
C CYS A 20 44.85 -3.79 25.30
N ALA A 21 45.76 -4.75 25.37
CA ALA A 21 45.53 -6.09 24.82
C ALA A 21 44.42 -6.85 25.57
N LEU A 22 44.33 -6.70 26.90
CA LEU A 22 43.30 -7.29 27.72
C LEU A 22 41.92 -6.65 27.44
N VAL A 23 41.83 -5.36 27.27
CA VAL A 23 40.59 -4.66 26.90
C VAL A 23 40.14 -5.04 25.50
N ALA A 24 41.06 -5.11 24.52
CA ALA A 24 40.77 -5.55 23.17
C ALA A 24 40.29 -7.03 23.11
N SER A 25 40.88 -7.90 23.89
CA SER A 25 40.44 -9.30 24.00
C SER A 25 39.09 -9.44 24.68
N LEU A 26 38.75 -8.60 25.65
CA LEU A 26 37.45 -8.59 26.32
C LEU A 26 36.36 -8.06 25.36
N CYS A 27 36.66 -7.04 24.56
CA CYS A 27 35.73 -6.55 23.53
C CYS A 27 35.47 -7.57 22.42
N LEU A 28 36.48 -8.36 22.03
CA LEU A 28 36.30 -9.45 21.04
C LEU A 28 35.51 -10.64 21.64
N ALA A 29 35.66 -10.93 22.91
CA ALA A 29 34.89 -12.00 23.58
C ALA A 29 33.40 -11.65 23.77
N LEU A 30 33.04 -10.37 23.81
CA LEU A 30 31.66 -9.88 23.90
C LEU A 30 30.93 -9.83 22.54
N SER A 31 31.65 -10.04 21.46
CA SER A 31 31.08 -10.18 20.11
C SER A 31 30.61 -11.60 19.84
N ALA A 32 29.88 -12.22 20.77
CA ALA A 32 29.15 -13.43 20.43
C ALA A 32 28.23 -13.10 19.26
N PRO A 33 28.23 -13.87 18.16
CA PRO A 33 27.26 -13.65 17.10
C PRO A 33 25.89 -13.71 17.76
N ALA A 34 25.14 -12.63 17.70
CA ALA A 34 23.75 -12.63 18.08
C ALA A 34 23.06 -13.62 17.13
N ASN A 35 22.97 -14.88 17.53
CA ASN A 35 22.17 -15.87 16.83
C ASN A 35 20.74 -15.40 16.90
N ALA A 36 20.32 -14.64 15.89
CA ALA A 36 18.93 -14.25 15.74
C ALA A 36 18.10 -15.53 15.65
N GLN A 37 17.34 -15.80 16.69
CA GLN A 37 16.41 -16.94 16.68
C GLN A 37 15.21 -16.57 15.86
N ILE A 38 15.03 -17.27 14.73
CA ILE A 38 13.85 -17.14 13.90
C ILE A 38 12.68 -17.81 14.63
N ARG A 39 11.61 -17.07 14.92
CA ARG A 39 10.38 -17.63 15.48
C ARG A 39 9.77 -18.62 14.51
N ALA A 40 9.02 -19.59 15.02
CA ALA A 40 8.36 -20.60 14.20
C ALA A 40 7.38 -20.00 13.16
N SER A 41 6.81 -18.84 13.47
CA SER A 41 5.88 -18.11 12.61
C SER A 41 6.05 -16.62 12.87
N GLU A 42 6.90 -15.98 12.07
CA GLU A 42 7.10 -14.52 12.15
C GLU A 42 5.86 -13.78 11.68
N ARG A 43 5.58 -12.63 12.29
CA ARG A 43 4.50 -11.75 11.89
C ARG A 43 4.90 -10.96 10.64
N ALA A 44 3.95 -10.78 9.75
CA ALA A 44 4.09 -9.94 8.57
C ALA A 44 2.85 -9.08 8.38
N VAL A 45 3.04 -7.97 7.70
CA VAL A 45 1.96 -7.10 7.25
C VAL A 45 2.20 -6.81 5.78
N VAL A 46 1.14 -6.93 4.99
CA VAL A 46 1.11 -6.46 3.60
C VAL A 46 -0.03 -5.49 3.43
N SER A 47 0.17 -4.47 2.63
CA SER A 47 -0.85 -3.45 2.37
C SER A 47 -0.80 -3.04 0.91
N GLN A 48 -1.97 -2.78 0.34
CA GLN A 48 -2.14 -2.29 -1.01
C GLN A 48 -3.21 -1.22 -1.03
N THR A 49 -2.92 -0.13 -1.73
CA THR A 49 -3.92 0.90 -2.02
C THR A 49 -4.41 0.74 -3.45
N ALA A 50 -5.74 0.73 -3.63
CA ALA A 50 -6.40 0.79 -4.92
C ALA A 50 -7.43 1.92 -4.88
N ASP A 51 -7.28 2.92 -5.73
CA ASP A 51 -8.12 4.12 -5.78
C ASP A 51 -8.43 4.73 -4.39
N GLY A 52 -7.39 4.94 -3.58
CA GLY A 52 -7.50 5.47 -2.21
C GLY A 52 -8.13 4.51 -1.19
N THR A 53 -8.55 3.32 -1.60
CA THR A 53 -8.98 2.25 -0.70
C THR A 53 -7.77 1.44 -0.27
N VAL A 54 -7.53 1.38 1.02
CA VAL A 54 -6.41 0.64 1.61
C VAL A 54 -6.89 -0.73 2.05
N PHE A 55 -6.23 -1.76 1.55
CA PHE A 55 -6.31 -3.14 2.02
C PHE A 55 -5.08 -3.44 2.86
N ARG A 56 -5.25 -3.96 4.06
CA ARG A 56 -4.17 -4.34 4.96
C ARG A 56 -4.40 -5.73 5.51
N ILE A 57 -3.43 -6.63 5.32
CA ILE A 57 -3.45 -7.98 5.88
C ILE A 57 -2.31 -8.09 6.90
N ASP A 58 -2.66 -8.46 8.13
CA ASP A 58 -1.74 -8.69 9.22
C ASP A 58 -1.83 -10.17 9.62
N TYR A 59 -0.74 -10.91 9.57
CA TYR A 59 -0.73 -12.35 9.71
C TYR A 59 0.61 -12.89 10.21
N SER A 60 0.62 -14.09 10.75
CA SER A 60 1.84 -14.82 11.04
C SER A 60 2.12 -15.86 9.95
N ARG A 61 3.39 -16.12 9.68
CA ARG A 61 3.91 -16.87 8.53
C ARG A 61 4.44 -18.25 8.92
N PRO A 62 3.59 -19.26 9.14
CA PRO A 62 4.03 -20.61 9.42
C PRO A 62 4.77 -21.22 8.22
N ARG A 63 5.69 -22.15 8.52
CA ARG A 63 6.43 -22.94 7.53
C ARG A 63 5.79 -24.29 7.31
N ALA A 64 5.73 -24.73 6.07
CA ALA A 64 5.29 -26.09 5.73
C ALA A 64 6.29 -27.16 6.20
N ARG A 65 7.56 -26.80 6.40
CA ARG A 65 8.65 -27.71 6.80
C ARG A 65 8.79 -28.91 5.86
N GLY A 66 8.71 -28.64 4.55
CA GLY A 66 8.78 -29.63 3.49
C GLY A 66 7.57 -30.56 3.39
N ARG A 67 6.51 -30.38 4.21
CA ARG A 67 5.31 -31.21 4.14
C ARG A 67 4.43 -30.81 2.96
N ALA A 68 4.25 -31.73 2.01
CA ALA A 68 3.38 -31.49 0.86
C ALA A 68 1.90 -31.60 1.21
N ASP A 69 1.56 -32.34 2.27
CA ASP A 69 0.22 -32.67 2.73
C ASP A 69 -0.26 -31.82 3.90
N VAL A 70 0.12 -30.54 3.90
CA VAL A 70 -0.32 -29.56 4.93
C VAL A 70 -1.84 -29.56 5.05
N PHE A 71 -2.54 -29.49 3.91
CA PHE A 71 -4.00 -29.58 3.84
C PHE A 71 -4.43 -31.04 3.83
N GLY A 72 -4.93 -31.50 4.94
CA GLY A 72 -5.29 -32.89 5.24
C GLY A 72 -4.65 -33.44 6.51
N LYS A 73 -3.37 -33.06 6.79
CA LYS A 73 -2.65 -33.55 8.00
C LYS A 73 -2.37 -32.45 9.04
N VAL A 74 -2.24 -31.20 8.63
CA VAL A 74 -2.02 -30.08 9.54
C VAL A 74 -3.27 -29.24 9.69
N VAL A 75 -3.90 -28.95 8.56
CA VAL A 75 -5.22 -28.33 8.50
C VAL A 75 -6.18 -29.43 8.07
N HIS A 76 -7.09 -29.84 8.96
CA HIS A 76 -7.97 -30.96 8.70
C HIS A 76 -9.18 -30.56 7.85
N PRO A 77 -9.76 -31.50 7.09
CA PRO A 77 -10.99 -31.25 6.35
C PRO A 77 -12.12 -30.79 7.29
N ASN A 78 -12.89 -29.80 6.85
CA ASN A 78 -14.00 -29.15 7.58
C ASN A 78 -13.59 -28.43 8.87
N GLU A 79 -12.29 -28.23 9.09
CA GLU A 79 -11.80 -27.40 10.18
C GLU A 79 -11.95 -25.92 9.83
N VAL A 80 -12.39 -25.12 10.80
CA VAL A 80 -12.34 -23.66 10.72
C VAL A 80 -10.92 -23.22 11.10
N TRP A 81 -10.16 -22.80 10.14
CA TRP A 81 -8.74 -22.49 10.28
C TRP A 81 -8.44 -21.06 9.83
N THR A 82 -7.65 -20.33 10.62
CA THR A 82 -7.13 -19.03 10.16
C THR A 82 -5.91 -19.23 9.27
N PRO A 83 -5.84 -18.58 8.09
CA PRO A 83 -4.69 -18.68 7.18
C PRO A 83 -3.47 -17.92 7.70
N GLY A 84 -2.91 -18.43 8.80
CA GLY A 84 -1.84 -17.85 9.58
C GLY A 84 -1.46 -18.72 10.76
N ALA A 85 -0.95 -18.11 11.81
CA ALA A 85 -0.60 -18.74 13.10
C ALA A 85 -0.64 -17.69 14.21
N ASN A 86 -0.61 -18.14 15.49
CA ASN A 86 -0.66 -17.30 16.68
C ASN A 86 -2.01 -16.53 16.75
N TRP A 87 -1.99 -15.23 16.49
CA TRP A 87 -3.22 -14.45 16.31
C TRP A 87 -3.83 -14.71 14.95
N ALA A 88 -5.15 -14.69 14.87
CA ALA A 88 -5.87 -14.86 13.62
C ALA A 88 -5.40 -13.80 12.61
N THR A 89 -5.26 -14.22 11.36
CA THR A 89 -5.04 -13.30 10.24
C THR A 89 -6.15 -12.27 10.21
N THR A 90 -5.81 -11.00 10.02
CA THR A 90 -6.81 -9.94 9.88
C THR A 90 -6.73 -9.28 8.52
N LEU A 91 -7.90 -8.96 7.98
CA LEU A 91 -8.08 -8.06 6.84
C LEU A 91 -8.72 -6.78 7.35
N GLU A 92 -8.11 -5.64 7.03
CA GLU A 92 -8.63 -4.32 7.31
C GLU A 92 -8.83 -3.56 6.01
N VAL A 93 -9.99 -2.94 5.86
CA VAL A 93 -10.33 -2.07 4.73
C VAL A 93 -10.87 -0.74 5.24
N ASN A 94 -10.37 0.36 4.71
CA ASN A 94 -10.76 1.71 5.15
C ASN A 94 -12.02 2.26 4.48
N ARG A 95 -12.55 1.54 3.48
CA ARG A 95 -13.80 1.86 2.75
C ARG A 95 -14.57 0.57 2.47
N ASP A 96 -15.85 0.69 2.15
CA ASP A 96 -16.67 -0.43 1.68
C ASP A 96 -16.11 -0.95 0.34
N VAL A 97 -15.98 -2.26 0.23
CA VAL A 97 -15.43 -2.95 -0.94
C VAL A 97 -16.32 -4.13 -1.34
N MET A 98 -16.07 -4.67 -2.52
CA MET A 98 -16.59 -5.98 -2.92
C MET A 98 -15.45 -6.98 -2.94
N LEU A 99 -15.61 -8.14 -2.32
CA LEU A 99 -14.69 -9.28 -2.43
C LEU A 99 -15.42 -10.45 -3.11
N ASP A 100 -14.92 -10.91 -4.24
CA ASP A 100 -15.58 -11.92 -5.09
C ASP A 100 -17.07 -11.61 -5.36
N GLY A 101 -17.42 -10.32 -5.49
CA GLY A 101 -18.78 -9.86 -5.67
C GLY A 101 -19.64 -9.78 -4.38
N HIS A 102 -19.06 -10.06 -3.21
CA HIS A 102 -19.73 -9.95 -1.91
C HIS A 102 -19.40 -8.61 -1.25
N ALA A 103 -20.43 -7.89 -0.76
CA ALA A 103 -20.25 -6.61 -0.09
C ALA A 103 -19.53 -6.79 1.26
N VAL A 104 -18.44 -6.10 1.45
CA VAL A 104 -17.65 -6.06 2.69
C VAL A 104 -17.57 -4.62 3.17
N PRO A 105 -18.29 -4.25 4.25
CA PRO A 105 -18.21 -2.92 4.83
C PRO A 105 -16.79 -2.57 5.29
N LYS A 106 -16.50 -1.27 5.34
CA LYS A 106 -15.26 -0.80 5.97
C LYS A 106 -15.13 -1.35 7.39
N GLY A 107 -13.93 -1.81 7.73
CA GLY A 107 -13.70 -2.40 9.04
C GLY A 107 -12.49 -3.30 9.07
N LYS A 108 -12.33 -3.95 10.21
CA LYS A 108 -11.30 -4.95 10.44
C LYS A 108 -11.97 -6.27 10.80
N TYR A 109 -11.50 -7.35 10.17
CA TYR A 109 -12.07 -8.67 10.27
C TYR A 109 -10.98 -9.69 10.55
N SER A 110 -11.25 -10.70 11.37
CA SER A 110 -10.46 -11.91 11.35
C SER A 110 -10.84 -12.78 10.15
N VAL A 111 -9.82 -13.38 9.52
CA VAL A 111 -9.95 -14.17 8.30
C VAL A 111 -9.84 -15.65 8.63
N TRP A 112 -10.80 -16.43 8.15
CA TRP A 112 -10.84 -17.88 8.38
C TRP A 112 -11.25 -18.61 7.10
N PHE A 113 -10.78 -19.84 6.96
CA PHE A 113 -11.25 -20.77 5.96
C PHE A 113 -11.87 -21.99 6.61
N VAL A 114 -12.94 -22.51 6.03
CA VAL A 114 -13.35 -23.90 6.21
C VAL A 114 -12.77 -24.67 5.04
N VAL A 115 -11.79 -25.52 5.31
CA VAL A 115 -11.05 -26.24 4.27
C VAL A 115 -11.81 -27.50 3.87
N GLY A 116 -12.23 -27.57 2.62
CA GLY A 116 -12.93 -28.72 2.04
C GLY A 116 -12.04 -29.50 1.05
N PRO A 117 -12.53 -30.68 0.59
CA PRO A 117 -11.87 -31.42 -0.48
C PRO A 117 -11.98 -30.74 -1.85
N GLY A 118 -12.95 -29.89 -2.05
CA GLY A 118 -13.19 -29.05 -3.22
C GLY A 118 -13.05 -27.58 -2.85
N ASP A 119 -14.14 -26.85 -3.00
CA ASP A 119 -14.20 -25.43 -2.61
C ASP A 119 -14.07 -25.28 -1.10
N TRP A 120 -13.48 -24.16 -0.72
CA TRP A 120 -13.37 -23.73 0.68
C TRP A 120 -14.41 -22.66 0.97
N THR A 121 -14.74 -22.47 2.25
CA THR A 121 -15.54 -21.32 2.65
C THR A 121 -14.62 -20.26 3.27
N LEU A 122 -14.59 -19.06 2.69
CA LEU A 122 -13.99 -17.89 3.33
C LEU A 122 -14.96 -17.30 4.34
N ILE A 123 -14.43 -16.94 5.51
CA ILE A 123 -15.18 -16.30 6.59
C ILE A 123 -14.45 -15.02 6.98
N LEU A 124 -15.17 -13.91 6.99
CA LEU A 124 -14.74 -12.66 7.61
C LEU A 124 -15.60 -12.42 8.87
N ASP A 125 -14.96 -12.38 10.03
CA ASP A 125 -15.63 -12.16 11.30
C ASP A 125 -15.22 -10.80 11.89
N PRO A 126 -16.14 -9.90 12.25
CA PRO A 126 -15.82 -8.59 12.82
C PRO A 126 -15.13 -8.68 14.19
N ARG A 127 -15.19 -9.84 14.85
CA ARG A 127 -14.42 -10.10 16.07
C ARG A 127 -12.99 -10.48 15.69
N PHE A 128 -12.13 -9.51 15.48
CA PHE A 128 -10.79 -9.71 14.91
C PHE A 128 -9.70 -10.06 15.95
N GLU A 129 -9.91 -9.78 17.23
CA GLU A 129 -8.98 -10.11 18.31
C GLU A 129 -9.17 -11.56 18.79
N ARG A 130 -8.71 -12.52 17.98
CA ARG A 130 -8.84 -13.95 18.29
C ARG A 130 -7.51 -14.68 18.16
N TYR A 131 -7.30 -15.64 19.01
CA TYR A 131 -6.19 -16.56 18.88
C TYR A 131 -6.53 -17.65 17.85
N HIS A 132 -5.55 -18.18 17.14
CA HIS A 132 -5.78 -19.11 16.03
C HIS A 132 -6.52 -20.40 16.43
N MET A 133 -6.48 -20.78 17.71
CA MET A 133 -7.18 -21.95 18.24
C MET A 133 -8.59 -21.63 18.77
N GLU A 134 -9.05 -20.40 18.58
CA GLU A 134 -10.37 -19.93 19.00
C GLU A 134 -11.20 -19.55 17.77
N PRO A 135 -11.58 -20.53 16.91
CA PRO A 135 -12.37 -20.25 15.73
C PRO A 135 -13.69 -19.60 16.14
N PRO A 136 -14.21 -18.68 15.33
CA PRO A 136 -15.44 -17.99 15.67
C PRO A 136 -16.66 -18.89 15.49
N ASP A 137 -17.59 -18.83 16.43
CA ASP A 137 -18.92 -19.39 16.26
C ASP A 137 -19.63 -18.71 15.07
N SER A 138 -20.51 -19.46 14.42
CA SER A 138 -21.32 -18.92 13.33
C SER A 138 -22.31 -17.87 13.85
N THR A 139 -22.24 -16.66 13.32
CA THR A 139 -23.15 -15.55 13.66
C THR A 139 -23.66 -14.85 12.41
N ALA A 140 -24.76 -14.13 12.53
CA ALA A 140 -25.34 -13.36 11.44
C ALA A 140 -24.45 -12.18 10.97
N GLN A 141 -23.47 -11.75 11.79
CA GLN A 141 -22.54 -10.67 11.45
C GLN A 141 -21.34 -11.15 10.62
N GLN A 142 -21.13 -12.45 10.50
CA GLN A 142 -20.09 -13.02 9.66
C GLN A 142 -20.46 -12.92 8.18
N LEU A 143 -19.48 -12.57 7.37
CA LEU A 143 -19.56 -12.68 5.92
C LEU A 143 -18.96 -14.02 5.51
N ARG A 144 -19.67 -14.79 4.69
CA ARG A 144 -19.27 -16.14 4.28
C ARG A 144 -19.61 -16.38 2.82
N TRP A 145 -18.63 -16.89 2.07
CA TRP A 145 -18.86 -17.34 0.68
C TRP A 145 -17.85 -18.41 0.27
N SER A 146 -18.14 -19.09 -0.81
CA SER A 146 -17.29 -20.12 -1.39
C SER A 146 -16.13 -19.51 -2.15
N VAL A 147 -14.93 -20.06 -1.97
CA VAL A 147 -13.72 -19.74 -2.75
C VAL A 147 -13.09 -21.02 -3.28
N THR A 148 -12.56 -21.00 -4.49
CA THR A 148 -11.99 -22.18 -5.13
C THR A 148 -10.47 -22.20 -4.97
N PRO A 149 -9.92 -23.07 -4.11
CA PRO A 149 -8.47 -23.23 -4.00
C PRO A 149 -7.91 -23.88 -5.27
N ARG A 150 -6.79 -23.39 -5.75
CA ARG A 150 -6.08 -23.96 -6.89
C ARG A 150 -4.77 -24.60 -6.46
N VAL A 151 -4.36 -25.63 -7.18
CA VAL A 151 -3.01 -26.20 -7.03
C VAL A 151 -2.00 -25.17 -7.52
N SER A 152 -0.92 -25.00 -6.79
CA SER A 152 0.19 -24.10 -7.12
C SER A 152 1.52 -24.80 -6.91
N SER A 153 2.61 -24.16 -7.38
CA SER A 153 3.96 -24.53 -6.98
C SER A 153 4.09 -24.52 -5.46
N PHE A 154 4.90 -25.42 -4.91
CA PHE A 154 5.10 -25.54 -3.47
C PHE A 154 5.67 -24.25 -2.88
N ARG A 155 4.99 -23.71 -1.88
CA ARG A 155 5.43 -22.53 -1.12
C ARG A 155 5.68 -22.90 0.34
N GLU A 156 6.92 -22.86 0.73
CA GLU A 156 7.37 -23.24 2.08
C GLU A 156 6.78 -22.36 3.19
N ILE A 157 6.66 -21.06 2.93
CA ILE A 157 6.21 -20.08 3.91
C ILE A 157 4.83 -19.55 3.50
N LEU A 158 3.85 -19.64 4.40
CA LEU A 158 2.53 -19.03 4.19
C LEU A 158 2.71 -17.56 3.82
N THR A 159 2.07 -17.16 2.74
CA THR A 159 2.21 -15.81 2.18
C THR A 159 0.87 -15.26 1.76
N TRP A 160 0.60 -14.03 2.18
CA TRP A 160 -0.39 -13.16 1.59
C TRP A 160 0.31 -12.09 0.74
N SER A 161 -0.30 -11.74 -0.38
CA SER A 161 0.21 -10.71 -1.29
C SER A 161 -0.90 -10.09 -2.12
N PHE A 162 -0.57 -9.02 -2.82
CA PHE A 162 -1.42 -8.33 -3.78
C PHE A 162 -0.74 -8.36 -5.15
N PRO A 163 -0.95 -9.43 -5.94
CA PRO A 163 -0.22 -9.63 -7.20
C PRO A 163 -0.65 -8.72 -8.34
N GLU A 164 -1.82 -8.14 -8.23
CA GLU A 164 -2.42 -7.28 -9.26
C GLU A 164 -3.04 -6.05 -8.62
N VAL A 165 -2.84 -4.89 -9.24
CA VAL A 165 -3.48 -3.63 -8.88
C VAL A 165 -4.12 -3.04 -10.13
N ARG A 166 -5.39 -2.70 -10.02
CA ARG A 166 -6.20 -2.12 -11.09
C ARG A 166 -6.79 -0.78 -10.62
N PRO A 167 -7.23 0.09 -11.53
CA PRO A 167 -7.92 1.34 -11.17
C PRO A 167 -9.19 1.12 -10.32
N ASP A 168 -9.84 -0.04 -10.49
CA ASP A 168 -11.08 -0.41 -9.82
C ASP A 168 -10.91 -1.49 -8.76
N GLY A 169 -9.66 -1.85 -8.40
CA GLY A 169 -9.45 -2.88 -7.39
C GLY A 169 -8.06 -3.52 -7.35
N THR A 170 -8.00 -4.67 -6.72
CA THR A 170 -6.79 -5.47 -6.55
C THR A 170 -7.16 -6.95 -6.37
N GLN A 171 -6.16 -7.81 -6.27
CA GLN A 171 -6.35 -9.20 -5.87
C GLN A 171 -5.65 -9.46 -4.54
N LEU A 172 -6.32 -10.17 -3.65
CA LEU A 172 -5.70 -10.74 -2.47
C LEU A 172 -5.33 -12.19 -2.80
N LEU A 173 -4.05 -12.51 -2.69
CA LEU A 173 -3.54 -13.85 -2.97
C LEU A 173 -3.01 -14.49 -1.69
N PHE A 174 -3.61 -15.61 -1.32
CA PHE A 174 -3.12 -16.54 -0.31
C PHE A 174 -2.36 -17.68 -0.97
N GLU A 175 -1.17 -18.03 -0.44
CA GLU A 175 -0.39 -19.18 -0.88
C GLU A 175 0.27 -19.90 0.29
N TRP A 176 0.13 -21.23 0.34
CA TRP A 176 0.88 -22.07 1.26
C TRP A 176 0.93 -23.52 0.78
N ALA A 177 2.06 -24.21 1.03
CA ALA A 177 2.31 -25.55 0.50
C ALA A 177 1.98 -25.62 -1.00
N ASN A 178 1.04 -26.42 -1.42
CA ASN A 178 0.65 -26.61 -2.81
C ASN A 178 -0.75 -26.01 -3.12
N ARG A 179 -1.21 -25.05 -2.34
CA ARG A 179 -2.50 -24.38 -2.54
C ARG A 179 -2.36 -22.88 -2.63
N ARG A 180 -3.19 -22.29 -3.48
CA ARG A 180 -3.42 -20.86 -3.55
C ARG A 180 -4.91 -20.56 -3.62
N VAL A 181 -5.30 -19.44 -3.03
CA VAL A 181 -6.65 -18.86 -3.15
C VAL A 181 -6.47 -17.41 -3.63
N VAL A 182 -7.21 -17.06 -4.67
CA VAL A 182 -7.28 -15.68 -5.18
C VAL A 182 -8.66 -15.15 -4.80
N ILE A 183 -8.70 -13.98 -4.21
CA ILE A 183 -9.91 -13.25 -3.86
C ILE A 183 -9.86 -11.95 -4.65
N ASP A 184 -10.80 -11.74 -5.56
CA ASP A 184 -10.87 -10.52 -6.35
C ASP A 184 -11.51 -9.41 -5.53
N ALA A 185 -10.83 -8.27 -5.45
CA ALA A 185 -11.30 -7.12 -4.71
C ALA A 185 -11.63 -5.98 -5.68
N THR A 186 -12.87 -5.52 -5.68
CA THR A 186 -13.27 -4.32 -6.41
C THR A 186 -13.63 -3.20 -5.44
N VAL A 187 -13.21 -1.99 -5.79
CA VAL A 187 -13.50 -0.77 -5.05
C VAL A 187 -14.47 0.08 -5.84
N ARG A 188 -15.29 0.84 -5.14
CA ARG A 188 -16.06 1.87 -5.79
C ARG A 188 -15.08 2.95 -6.23
N PRO A 189 -15.01 3.28 -7.53
CA PRO A 189 -14.18 4.40 -7.99
C PRO A 189 -14.51 5.64 -7.17
N SER A 190 -13.48 6.32 -6.66
CA SER A 190 -13.68 7.48 -5.79
C SER A 190 -14.44 8.58 -6.51
N HIS A 191 -14.31 8.65 -7.84
CA HIS A 191 -15.02 9.64 -8.65
C HIS A 191 -15.30 9.09 -10.05
N PRO A 192 -16.54 9.17 -10.54
CA PRO A 192 -16.82 8.94 -11.95
C PRO A 192 -16.14 10.05 -12.77
N LEU A 193 -15.59 9.69 -13.95
CA LEU A 193 -15.07 10.66 -14.92
C LEU A 193 -16.08 11.78 -15.28
N PRO A 194 -17.37 11.45 -15.49
CA PRO A 194 -18.36 12.49 -15.72
C PRO A 194 -18.54 13.37 -14.49
N ILE A 195 -18.36 14.67 -14.70
CA ILE A 195 -18.69 15.71 -13.72
C ILE A 195 -19.85 16.55 -14.30
N ALA A 196 -20.82 16.91 -13.47
CA ALA A 196 -21.88 17.80 -13.94
C ALA A 196 -21.29 19.16 -14.35
N ARG A 197 -21.82 19.77 -15.43
CA ARG A 197 -21.29 21.05 -15.92
C ARG A 197 -21.29 22.12 -14.82
N ALA A 198 -22.35 22.18 -14.02
CA ALA A 198 -22.45 23.13 -12.90
C ALA A 198 -21.33 22.95 -11.86
N ASP A 199 -20.89 21.71 -11.63
CA ASP A 199 -19.79 21.39 -10.71
C ASP A 199 -18.42 21.68 -11.31
N ALA A 200 -18.30 21.67 -12.64
CA ALA A 200 -17.07 22.01 -13.36
C ALA A 200 -16.90 23.52 -13.56
N GLU A 201 -17.99 24.26 -13.66
CA GLU A 201 -18.02 25.69 -13.98
C GLU A 201 -17.10 26.57 -13.12
N PRO A 202 -16.95 26.36 -11.81
CA PRO A 202 -16.03 27.12 -10.98
C PRO A 202 -14.58 27.07 -11.44
N PHE A 203 -14.17 25.97 -12.06
CA PHE A 203 -12.78 25.67 -12.40
C PHE A 203 -12.43 26.03 -13.85
N ILE A 204 -13.41 26.15 -14.73
CA ILE A 204 -13.20 26.47 -16.16
C ILE A 204 -12.53 27.83 -16.30
N GLY A 205 -11.43 27.88 -17.07
CA GLY A 205 -10.70 29.10 -17.35
C GLY A 205 -9.24 28.88 -17.65
N THR A 206 -8.52 29.97 -17.84
CA THR A 206 -7.09 29.98 -18.15
C THR A 206 -6.30 30.33 -16.91
N TYR A 207 -5.21 29.61 -16.69
CA TYR A 207 -4.32 29.78 -15.55
C TYR A 207 -2.87 29.92 -16.06
N GLU A 208 -2.14 30.89 -15.52
CA GLU A 208 -0.68 30.92 -15.63
C GLU A 208 -0.09 30.17 -14.46
N TRP A 209 0.81 29.23 -14.71
CA TRP A 209 1.39 28.38 -13.68
C TRP A 209 2.88 28.11 -13.89
N LYS A 210 3.56 27.67 -12.84
CA LYS A 210 4.99 27.30 -12.88
C LYS A 210 5.29 26.21 -11.85
N TRP A 211 6.37 25.48 -12.09
CA TRP A 211 6.96 24.58 -11.12
C TRP A 211 7.60 25.33 -9.96
N ALA A 212 7.58 24.74 -8.76
CA ALA A 212 8.11 25.39 -7.56
C ALA A 212 9.66 25.45 -7.55
N ASP A 213 10.30 24.48 -8.17
CA ASP A 213 11.76 24.35 -8.26
C ASP A 213 12.37 25.14 -9.43
N ASP A 214 11.58 25.52 -10.41
CA ASP A 214 12.06 26.28 -11.58
C ASP A 214 11.66 27.76 -11.50
N THR A 215 12.47 28.50 -10.77
CA THR A 215 12.30 29.97 -10.62
C THR A 215 12.65 30.76 -11.88
N ALA A 216 13.37 30.16 -12.83
CA ALA A 216 13.83 30.80 -14.07
C ALA A 216 12.88 30.55 -15.25
N ALA A 217 12.02 29.54 -15.18
CA ALA A 217 11.08 29.24 -16.24
C ALA A 217 10.03 30.34 -16.42
N LYS A 218 9.68 30.59 -17.69
CA LYS A 218 8.48 31.36 -18.00
C LYS A 218 7.26 30.58 -17.53
N ALA A 219 6.27 31.30 -16.99
CA ALA A 219 5.00 30.69 -16.65
C ALA A 219 4.39 30.02 -17.89
N ALA A 220 3.96 28.78 -17.70
CA ALA A 220 3.19 28.04 -18.70
C ALA A 220 1.70 28.40 -18.55
N THR A 221 0.93 28.18 -19.61
CA THR A 221 -0.52 28.39 -19.60
C THR A 221 -1.22 27.04 -19.51
N MET A 222 -2.17 26.92 -18.60
CA MET A 222 -3.11 25.81 -18.51
C MET A 222 -4.52 26.33 -18.75
N GLU A 223 -5.24 25.73 -19.68
CA GLU A 223 -6.66 25.96 -19.91
C GLU A 223 -7.46 24.79 -19.36
N LEU A 224 -8.42 25.09 -18.49
CA LEU A 224 -9.45 24.14 -18.07
C LEU A 224 -10.73 24.41 -18.85
N TYR A 225 -11.26 23.36 -19.49
CA TYR A 225 -12.48 23.44 -20.28
C TYR A 225 -13.37 22.21 -20.05
N TYR A 226 -14.65 22.34 -20.40
CA TYR A 226 -15.61 21.26 -20.24
C TYR A 226 -15.99 20.69 -21.59
N GLU A 227 -15.77 19.40 -21.75
CA GLU A 227 -16.11 18.68 -22.98
C GLU A 227 -16.54 17.25 -22.70
N ASN A 228 -17.61 16.80 -23.37
CA ASN A 228 -18.11 15.41 -23.26
C ASN A 228 -18.36 14.93 -21.84
N GLY A 229 -18.92 15.78 -20.97
CA GLY A 229 -19.21 15.43 -19.58
C GLY A 229 -18.00 15.44 -18.64
N MET A 230 -16.86 15.95 -19.09
CA MET A 230 -15.61 15.94 -18.31
C MET A 230 -14.98 17.31 -18.23
N LEU A 231 -14.36 17.61 -17.10
CA LEU A 231 -13.42 18.71 -16.98
C LEU A 231 -12.09 18.25 -17.58
N ARG A 232 -11.54 19.01 -18.52
CA ARG A 232 -10.29 18.69 -19.24
C ARG A 232 -9.28 19.80 -19.07
N GLN A 233 -8.00 19.43 -19.19
CA GLN A 233 -6.91 20.39 -19.18
C GLN A 233 -6.15 20.38 -20.51
N ARG A 234 -5.67 21.55 -20.90
CA ARG A 234 -4.76 21.76 -22.01
C ARG A 234 -3.61 22.63 -21.56
N HIS A 235 -2.39 22.23 -21.82
CA HIS A 235 -1.19 22.99 -21.48
C HIS A 235 -0.54 23.56 -22.74
N ALA A 236 0.07 24.75 -22.62
CA ALA A 236 0.86 25.35 -23.68
C ALA A 236 2.02 26.17 -23.08
N PRO A 237 3.28 25.94 -23.48
CA PRO A 237 3.77 24.74 -24.18
C PRO A 237 3.87 23.54 -23.24
N LEU A 238 3.75 22.34 -23.79
CA LEU A 238 4.08 21.10 -23.04
C LEU A 238 5.60 20.91 -23.09
N PRO A 239 6.24 20.53 -21.97
CA PRO A 239 7.60 20.03 -22.00
C PRO A 239 7.69 18.76 -22.86
N ASP A 240 8.74 18.60 -23.66
CA ASP A 240 8.93 17.47 -24.58
C ASP A 240 8.94 16.09 -23.87
N TRP A 241 9.23 16.06 -22.56
CA TRP A 241 9.26 14.85 -21.75
C TRP A 241 7.93 14.48 -21.12
N TYR A 242 6.91 15.34 -21.25
CA TYR A 242 5.60 15.11 -20.61
C TYR A 242 4.67 14.38 -21.57
N PRO A 243 4.40 13.09 -21.35
CA PRO A 243 3.65 12.25 -22.31
C PRO A 243 2.15 12.54 -22.32
N LEU A 244 1.73 13.68 -21.77
CA LEU A 244 0.32 13.99 -21.66
C LEU A 244 -0.30 14.31 -23.01
N VAL A 245 -1.29 13.53 -23.34
CA VAL A 245 -2.15 13.75 -24.51
C VAL A 245 -2.94 15.04 -24.28
N GLU A 246 -3.00 15.89 -25.29
CA GLU A 246 -3.83 17.09 -25.27
C GLU A 246 -5.28 16.75 -24.86
N GLY A 247 -5.83 17.53 -23.94
CA GLY A 247 -7.21 17.34 -23.51
C GLY A 247 -7.43 16.26 -22.47
N GLN A 248 -6.45 15.98 -21.62
CA GLN A 248 -6.63 15.00 -20.54
C GLN A 248 -7.74 15.38 -19.58
N PRO A 249 -8.59 14.41 -19.20
CA PRO A 249 -9.61 14.64 -18.20
C PRO A 249 -8.98 14.79 -16.81
N MET A 250 -9.57 15.66 -16.02
CA MET A 250 -9.32 15.81 -14.61
C MET A 250 -10.44 15.13 -13.80
N VAL A 251 -10.05 14.21 -12.94
CA VAL A 251 -10.95 13.50 -12.04
C VAL A 251 -11.00 14.22 -10.70
N ARG A 252 -12.18 14.58 -10.27
CA ARG A 252 -12.41 15.23 -8.96
C ARG A 252 -12.24 14.19 -7.85
N ILE A 253 -11.31 14.40 -6.93
CA ILE A 253 -11.07 13.50 -5.79
C ILE A 253 -11.73 13.99 -4.50
N LEU A 254 -11.78 15.32 -4.29
CA LEU A 254 -12.40 15.91 -3.11
C LEU A 254 -12.70 17.40 -3.38
N ASN A 255 -13.90 17.86 -3.14
CA ASN A 255 -14.30 19.28 -3.23
C ASN A 255 -13.65 20.03 -4.43
N SER A 256 -12.53 20.69 -4.19
CA SER A 256 -11.71 21.46 -5.15
C SER A 256 -10.40 20.76 -5.56
N TRP A 257 -10.25 19.46 -5.27
CA TRP A 257 -9.06 18.69 -5.57
C TRP A 257 -9.29 17.79 -6.79
N PHE A 258 -8.33 17.80 -7.70
CA PHE A 258 -8.39 17.05 -8.94
C PHE A 258 -7.08 16.31 -9.21
N ILE A 259 -7.19 15.18 -9.87
CA ILE A 259 -6.08 14.41 -10.41
C ILE A 259 -6.25 14.30 -11.91
N THR A 260 -5.16 14.33 -12.65
CA THR A 260 -5.18 14.06 -14.09
C THR A 260 -5.34 12.56 -14.34
N ALA A 261 -6.22 12.20 -15.26
CA ALA A 261 -6.42 10.83 -15.70
C ALA A 261 -5.92 10.61 -17.13
N ILE A 262 -5.35 9.43 -17.37
CA ILE A 262 -5.07 8.93 -18.71
C ILE A 262 -6.26 8.08 -19.13
N VAL A 263 -6.89 8.41 -20.26
CA VAL A 263 -8.05 7.70 -20.80
C VAL A 263 -7.66 6.96 -22.07
N ARG A 264 -8.03 5.68 -22.16
CA ARG A 264 -7.93 4.86 -23.38
C ARG A 264 -9.28 4.19 -23.63
N ASP A 265 -9.73 4.22 -24.88
CA ASP A 265 -11.00 3.60 -25.28
C ASP A 265 -12.21 4.04 -24.44
N GLY A 266 -12.23 5.31 -24.01
CA GLY A 266 -13.29 5.89 -23.19
C GLY A 266 -13.30 5.46 -21.74
N LYS A 267 -12.28 4.72 -21.28
CA LYS A 267 -12.12 4.29 -19.87
C LYS A 267 -10.88 4.92 -19.26
N VAL A 268 -10.92 5.16 -17.97
CA VAL A 268 -9.72 5.52 -17.21
C VAL A 268 -8.74 4.36 -17.27
N TRP A 269 -7.58 4.61 -17.86
CA TRP A 269 -6.47 3.67 -17.90
C TRP A 269 -5.62 3.79 -16.65
N GLU A 270 -5.30 5.03 -16.27
CA GLU A 270 -4.41 5.35 -15.17
C GLU A 270 -4.74 6.74 -14.63
N MET A 271 -4.57 6.94 -13.34
CA MET A 271 -4.55 8.27 -12.73
C MET A 271 -3.11 8.63 -12.40
N VAL A 272 -2.70 9.84 -12.75
CA VAL A 272 -1.39 10.38 -12.37
C VAL A 272 -1.50 10.79 -10.89
N SER A 273 -1.31 9.82 -10.00
CA SER A 273 -1.64 9.93 -8.56
C SER A 273 -0.62 10.70 -7.73
N ASP A 274 0.53 11.01 -8.30
CA ASP A 274 1.60 11.76 -7.66
C ASP A 274 1.44 13.28 -7.80
N MET A 275 0.44 13.74 -8.54
CA MET A 275 0.17 15.17 -8.74
C MET A 275 -1.30 15.50 -8.52
N VAL A 276 -1.60 16.10 -7.37
CA VAL A 276 -2.93 16.60 -7.01
C VAL A 276 -2.99 18.09 -7.24
N TYR A 277 -4.00 18.54 -7.98
CA TYR A 277 -4.33 19.95 -8.17
C TYR A 277 -5.33 20.38 -7.11
N GLU A 278 -4.93 21.21 -6.18
CA GLU A 278 -5.80 21.79 -5.15
C GLU A 278 -6.18 23.22 -5.54
N PHE A 279 -7.45 23.42 -5.94
CA PHE A 279 -7.92 24.74 -6.37
C PHE A 279 -8.37 25.59 -5.19
N ASN A 280 -7.90 26.82 -5.15
CA ASN A 280 -8.40 27.84 -4.24
C ASN A 280 -9.66 28.47 -4.83
N VAL A 281 -10.80 28.23 -4.19
CA VAL A 281 -12.12 28.72 -4.64
C VAL A 281 -12.58 29.87 -3.74
N VAL A 282 -12.82 31.02 -4.35
CA VAL A 282 -13.36 32.22 -3.69
C VAL A 282 -14.62 32.64 -4.44
N ASP A 283 -15.70 32.90 -3.71
CA ASP A 283 -17.02 33.32 -4.26
C ASP A 283 -17.48 32.37 -5.40
N GLY A 284 -17.31 31.09 -5.22
CA GLY A 284 -17.75 30.07 -6.18
C GLY A 284 -16.88 29.99 -7.46
N LYS A 285 -15.71 30.61 -7.49
CA LYS A 285 -14.79 30.60 -8.63
C LYS A 285 -13.36 30.28 -8.21
N ALA A 286 -12.71 29.37 -8.90
CA ALA A 286 -11.30 29.08 -8.66
C ALA A 286 -10.44 30.26 -9.12
N ILE A 287 -9.65 30.80 -8.19
CA ILE A 287 -8.73 31.93 -8.44
C ILE A 287 -7.29 31.48 -8.71
N GLY A 288 -6.97 30.24 -8.40
CA GLY A 288 -5.68 29.62 -8.60
C GLY A 288 -5.67 28.17 -8.10
N PHE A 289 -4.51 27.54 -8.15
CA PHE A 289 -4.30 26.18 -7.65
C PHE A 289 -2.88 25.98 -7.17
N GLU A 290 -2.68 24.96 -6.34
CA GLU A 290 -1.39 24.35 -6.01
C GLU A 290 -1.34 22.92 -6.56
N ILE A 291 -0.16 22.47 -6.97
CA ILE A 291 0.11 21.08 -7.34
C ILE A 291 0.96 20.49 -6.23
N ARG A 292 0.49 19.39 -5.64
CA ARG A 292 1.19 18.68 -4.57
C ARG A 292 1.38 17.22 -4.93
N ASP A 293 2.47 16.61 -4.43
CA ASP A 293 2.69 15.17 -4.52
C ASP A 293 1.96 14.40 -3.40
N ASP A 294 2.11 13.07 -3.39
CA ASP A 294 1.55 12.17 -2.39
C ASP A 294 2.16 12.32 -0.98
N ARG A 295 3.22 13.12 -0.84
CA ARG A 295 3.89 13.47 0.42
C ARG A 295 3.60 14.91 0.86
N ASP A 296 2.65 15.56 0.19
CA ASP A 296 2.25 16.95 0.44
C ASP A 296 3.34 18.01 0.11
N ASN A 297 4.37 17.64 -0.68
CA ASN A 297 5.33 18.59 -1.17
C ASN A 297 4.71 19.47 -2.26
N LEU A 298 4.97 20.78 -2.20
CA LEU A 298 4.53 21.71 -3.24
C LEU A 298 5.40 21.53 -4.50
N LEU A 299 4.78 21.07 -5.58
CA LEU A 299 5.43 20.88 -6.88
C LEU A 299 5.26 22.08 -7.81
N GLY A 300 4.18 22.82 -7.69
CA GLY A 300 3.89 23.96 -8.54
C GLY A 300 2.69 24.76 -8.09
N SER A 301 2.45 25.89 -8.71
CA SER A 301 1.27 26.72 -8.44
C SER A 301 0.85 27.53 -9.65
N GLY A 302 -0.44 27.82 -9.72
CA GLY A 302 -1.04 28.62 -10.79
C GLY A 302 -2.02 29.65 -10.29
N LYS A 303 -2.18 30.71 -11.08
CA LYS A 303 -3.17 31.76 -10.83
C LYS A 303 -4.07 31.91 -12.06
N ARG A 304 -5.37 32.10 -11.82
CA ARG A 304 -6.29 32.39 -12.91
C ARG A 304 -5.94 33.70 -13.61
N VAL A 305 -5.95 33.65 -14.94
CA VAL A 305 -5.80 34.85 -15.76
C VAL A 305 -7.19 35.52 -15.85
N THR A 306 -7.30 36.72 -15.31
CA THR A 306 -8.49 37.59 -15.52
C THR A 306 -8.28 38.32 -16.85
N ARG A 307 -9.08 37.99 -17.84
CA ARG A 307 -9.21 38.81 -19.04
C ARG A 307 -10.17 39.97 -18.81
#